data_8213ef95b8f54b56a68970532b74d407
#
_entry.id   8213ef95b8f54b56a68970532b74d407
#
_cell.length_a   1.000
_cell.length_b   1.000
_cell.length_c   1.000
_cell.angle_alpha   90.00
_cell.angle_beta   90.00
_cell.angle_gamma   90.00
#
_symmetry.space_group_name_H-M   'P 1'
#
loop_
_entity.id
_entity.type
_entity.pdbx_description
1 polymer ?
#
loop_
_entity_poly.entity_id
_entity_poly.type
_entity_poly.pdbx_seq_one_letter_code
_entity_poly.pdbx_strand_id
1 'polypeptide(L)'
;VKKSDLRIVDFLDHILEAIGRIERYTRGITDDAFAADSLIQDAAIRNLEIIGEAARNVERVSPEFAAAHADVPWEDMYLMRNRVSHGYFSVDAGVIWQTIVRDLPVLKQQIAAIREQTP
;
A
#
# COMPACT_ATOMS: atom_id res chain seq x y z
N VAL A 1 -21.15 -16.05 -6.13
CA VAL A 1 -20.06 -15.27 -5.52
C VAL A 1 -20.45 -14.91 -4.09
N LYS A 2 -19.59 -15.23 -3.15
CA LYS A 2 -19.83 -14.89 -1.75
C LYS A 2 -19.62 -13.40 -1.54
N LYS A 3 -20.39 -12.84 -0.61
CA LYS A 3 -20.29 -11.43 -0.25
C LYS A 3 -18.86 -11.05 0.20
N SER A 4 -18.19 -11.96 0.93
CA SER A 4 -16.80 -11.76 1.33
C SER A 4 -15.84 -11.65 0.15
N ASP A 5 -16.08 -12.42 -0.93
CA ASP A 5 -15.23 -12.41 -2.11
C ASP A 5 -15.35 -11.07 -2.85
N LEU A 6 -16.55 -10.49 -2.92
CA LEU A 6 -16.76 -9.17 -3.50
C LEU A 6 -15.98 -8.10 -2.74
N ARG A 7 -15.96 -8.20 -1.41
CA ARG A 7 -15.22 -7.25 -0.58
C ARG A 7 -13.71 -7.40 -0.75
N ILE A 8 -13.21 -8.64 -0.92
CA ILE A 8 -11.80 -8.88 -1.19
C ILE A 8 -11.37 -8.18 -2.48
N VAL A 9 -12.17 -8.32 -3.55
CA VAL A 9 -11.89 -7.64 -4.83
C VAL A 9 -11.77 -6.12 -4.63
N ASP A 10 -12.68 -5.54 -3.86
CA ASP A 10 -12.68 -4.12 -3.59
C ASP A 10 -11.39 -3.69 -2.87
N PHE A 11 -10.95 -4.46 -1.87
CA PHE A 11 -9.72 -4.14 -1.13
C PHE A 11 -8.49 -4.25 -2.01
N LEU A 12 -8.42 -5.25 -2.87
CA LEU A 12 -7.32 -5.39 -3.83
C LEU A 12 -7.30 -4.19 -4.79
N ASP A 13 -8.45 -3.77 -5.28
CA ASP A 13 -8.56 -2.61 -6.16
C ASP A 13 -8.16 -1.31 -5.46
N HIS A 14 -8.51 -1.16 -4.17
CA HIS A 14 -8.09 -0.01 -3.37
C HIS A 14 -6.56 0.05 -3.24
N ILE A 15 -5.92 -1.10 -3.03
CA ILE A 15 -4.46 -1.18 -2.94
C ILE A 15 -3.84 -0.74 -4.26
N LEU A 16 -4.31 -1.29 -5.38
CA LEU A 16 -3.78 -0.96 -6.70
C LEU A 16 -3.98 0.51 -7.05
N GLU A 17 -5.14 1.06 -6.72
CA GLU A 17 -5.42 2.46 -6.97
C GLU A 17 -4.52 3.37 -6.15
N ALA A 18 -4.30 3.04 -4.88
CA ALA A 18 -3.43 3.84 -4.00
C ALA A 18 -1.97 3.80 -4.50
N ILE A 19 -1.49 2.63 -4.92
CA ILE A 19 -0.15 2.51 -5.53
C ILE A 19 -0.05 3.38 -6.79
N GLY A 20 -1.08 3.33 -7.64
CA GLY A 20 -1.11 4.13 -8.86
C GLY A 20 -1.05 5.63 -8.59
N ARG A 21 -1.73 6.10 -7.53
CA ARG A 21 -1.68 7.51 -7.12
C ARG A 21 -0.27 7.90 -6.70
N ILE A 22 0.38 7.09 -5.87
CA ILE A 22 1.75 7.36 -5.43
C ILE A 22 2.69 7.41 -6.64
N GLU A 23 2.55 6.48 -7.58
CA GLU A 23 3.35 6.47 -8.80
C GLU A 23 3.19 7.77 -9.59
N ARG A 24 1.96 8.26 -9.73
CA ARG A 24 1.71 9.52 -10.45
C ARG A 24 2.32 10.72 -9.73
N TYR A 25 2.18 10.77 -8.40
CA TYR A 25 2.68 11.91 -7.62
C TYR A 25 4.20 11.97 -7.59
N THR A 26 4.86 10.83 -7.70
CA THR A 26 6.32 10.74 -7.57
C THR A 26 7.04 10.51 -8.90
N ARG A 27 6.30 10.52 -10.01
CA ARG A 27 6.89 10.25 -11.32
C ARG A 27 7.92 11.30 -11.67
N GLY A 28 9.14 10.84 -11.96
CA GLY A 28 10.21 11.70 -12.42
C GLY A 28 10.88 12.56 -11.35
N ILE A 29 10.50 12.43 -10.08
CA ILE A 29 11.16 13.18 -9.01
C ILE A 29 12.33 12.40 -8.42
N THR A 30 13.30 13.13 -7.86
CA THR A 30 14.45 12.54 -7.19
C THR A 30 14.16 12.37 -5.70
N ASP A 31 15.01 11.60 -5.01
CA ASP A 31 14.93 11.45 -3.56
C ASP A 31 15.10 12.79 -2.85
N ASP A 32 16.01 13.67 -3.34
CA ASP A 32 16.20 15.01 -2.77
C ASP A 32 14.95 15.87 -2.94
N ALA A 33 14.30 15.81 -4.11
CA ALA A 33 13.08 16.55 -4.36
C ALA A 33 11.95 16.05 -3.48
N PHE A 34 11.85 14.73 -3.28
CA PHE A 34 10.85 14.15 -2.38
C PHE A 34 11.08 14.61 -0.93
N ALA A 35 12.33 14.60 -0.48
CA ALA A 35 12.70 15.01 0.88
C ALA A 35 12.38 16.49 1.15
N ALA A 36 12.35 17.30 0.10
CA ALA A 36 12.10 18.74 0.22
C ALA A 36 10.64 19.14 0.02
N ASP A 37 9.74 18.18 -0.31
CA ASP A 37 8.35 18.48 -0.67
C ASP A 37 7.37 17.82 0.28
N SER A 38 6.92 18.58 1.28
CA SER A 38 5.99 18.07 2.28
C SER A 38 4.62 17.73 1.69
N LEU A 39 4.21 18.41 0.63
CA LEU A 39 2.92 18.12 0.00
C LEU A 39 2.92 16.72 -0.62
N ILE A 40 3.98 16.38 -1.34
CA ILE A 40 4.09 15.05 -1.94
C ILE A 40 4.25 13.99 -0.85
N GLN A 41 5.01 14.28 0.22
CA GLN A 41 5.14 13.37 1.36
C GLN A 41 3.77 13.07 1.98
N ASP A 42 2.97 14.10 2.24
CA ASP A 42 1.66 13.94 2.85
C ASP A 42 0.72 13.13 1.94
N ALA A 43 0.76 13.40 0.64
CA ALA A 43 -0.04 12.65 -0.32
C ALA A 43 0.37 11.17 -0.36
N ALA A 44 1.67 10.89 -0.34
CA ALA A 44 2.18 9.52 -0.30
C ALA A 44 1.76 8.80 0.97
N ILE A 45 1.89 9.46 2.14
CA ILE A 45 1.49 8.89 3.43
C ILE A 45 0.02 8.51 3.42
N ARG A 46 -0.85 9.40 2.93
CA ARG A 46 -2.29 9.13 2.87
C ARG A 46 -2.56 7.85 2.08
N ASN A 47 -1.89 7.65 0.97
CA ASN A 47 -2.08 6.46 0.15
C ASN A 47 -1.44 5.22 0.76
N LEU A 48 -0.32 5.34 1.48
CA LEU A 48 0.24 4.22 2.23
C LEU A 48 -0.70 3.78 3.35
N GLU A 49 -1.40 4.71 4.00
CA GLU A 49 -2.42 4.39 4.98
C GLU A 49 -3.59 3.61 4.35
N ILE A 50 -4.02 4.04 3.17
CA ILE A 50 -5.09 3.34 2.43
C ILE A 50 -4.65 1.89 2.13
N ILE A 51 -3.42 1.71 1.66
CA ILE A 51 -2.86 0.37 1.40
C ILE A 51 -2.89 -0.47 2.67
N GLY A 52 -2.44 0.08 3.78
CA GLY A 52 -2.40 -0.63 5.06
C GLY A 52 -3.79 -1.02 5.57
N GLU A 53 -4.75 -0.12 5.47
CA GLU A 53 -6.12 -0.40 5.88
C GLU A 53 -6.76 -1.48 5.00
N ALA A 54 -6.55 -1.41 3.69
CA ALA A 54 -7.08 -2.41 2.78
C ALA A 54 -6.48 -3.79 3.06
N ALA A 55 -5.17 -3.86 3.31
CA ALA A 55 -4.49 -5.10 3.68
C ALA A 55 -5.06 -5.69 4.97
N ARG A 56 -5.30 -4.85 5.97
CA ARG A 56 -5.91 -5.27 7.23
C ARG A 56 -7.31 -5.82 7.01
N ASN A 57 -8.07 -5.18 6.13
CA ASN A 57 -9.42 -5.63 5.81
C ASN A 57 -9.42 -6.99 5.11
N VAL A 58 -8.44 -7.26 4.25
CA VAL A 58 -8.29 -8.60 3.63
C VAL A 58 -8.12 -9.65 4.70
N GLU A 59 -7.22 -9.42 5.66
CA GLU A 59 -6.97 -10.37 6.75
C GLU A 59 -8.22 -10.60 7.62
N ARG A 60 -8.98 -9.54 7.88
CA ARG A 60 -10.19 -9.62 8.72
C ARG A 60 -11.34 -10.33 8.03
N VAL A 61 -11.54 -10.02 6.74
CA VAL A 61 -12.69 -10.56 6.00
C VAL A 61 -12.46 -12.00 5.61
N SER A 62 -11.23 -12.35 5.24
CA SER A 62 -10.89 -13.70 4.83
C SER A 62 -9.47 -14.08 5.23
N PRO A 63 -9.27 -14.56 6.47
CA PRO A 63 -7.96 -15.07 6.88
C PRO A 63 -7.47 -16.18 5.96
N GLU A 64 -8.37 -16.97 5.39
CA GLU A 64 -8.03 -18.05 4.47
C GLU A 64 -7.43 -17.50 3.17
N PHE A 65 -7.99 -16.43 2.64
CA PHE A 65 -7.46 -15.78 1.43
C PHE A 65 -6.06 -15.23 1.71
N ALA A 66 -5.87 -14.56 2.84
CA ALA A 66 -4.57 -14.02 3.22
C ALA A 66 -3.53 -15.14 3.37
N ALA A 67 -3.92 -16.25 3.99
CA ALA A 67 -3.02 -17.40 4.16
C ALA A 67 -2.70 -18.07 2.83
N ALA A 68 -3.65 -18.13 1.89
CA ALA A 68 -3.45 -18.70 0.57
C ALA A 68 -2.49 -17.85 -0.29
N HIS A 69 -2.34 -16.57 0.06
CA HIS A 69 -1.46 -15.63 -0.63
C HIS A 69 -0.42 -15.05 0.34
N ALA A 70 0.24 -15.94 1.07
CA ALA A 70 1.17 -15.56 2.13
C ALA A 70 2.47 -14.90 1.63
N ASP A 71 2.73 -14.93 0.33
CA ASP A 71 3.82 -14.18 -0.28
C ASP A 71 3.58 -12.66 -0.23
N VAL A 72 2.32 -12.23 -0.12
CA VAL A 72 1.98 -10.84 0.11
C VAL A 72 2.15 -10.54 1.60
N PRO A 73 2.91 -9.50 1.96
CA PRO A 73 3.15 -9.18 3.38
C PRO A 73 2.00 -8.37 3.98
N TRP A 74 0.83 -8.99 4.13
CA TRP A 74 -0.39 -8.31 4.60
C TRP A 74 -0.19 -7.56 5.91
N GLU A 75 0.42 -8.22 6.91
CA GLU A 75 0.63 -7.60 8.20
C GLU A 75 1.64 -6.46 8.13
N ASP A 76 2.73 -6.65 7.40
CA ASP A 76 3.75 -5.61 7.22
C ASP A 76 3.17 -4.38 6.51
N MET A 77 2.27 -4.59 5.55
CA MET A 77 1.58 -3.49 4.87
C MET A 77 0.78 -2.66 5.85
N TYR A 78 0.07 -3.31 6.76
CA TYR A 78 -0.69 -2.61 7.79
C TYR A 78 0.23 -1.89 8.78
N LEU A 79 1.29 -2.57 9.24
CA LEU A 79 2.21 -2.01 10.22
C LEU A 79 3.09 -0.90 9.66
N MET A 80 3.24 -0.84 8.34
CA MET A 80 4.07 0.18 7.68
C MET A 80 3.61 1.60 8.01
N ARG A 81 2.30 1.81 8.21
CA ARG A 81 1.79 3.12 8.59
C ARG A 81 2.43 3.62 9.87
N ASN A 82 2.80 2.71 10.79
CA ASN A 82 3.45 3.08 12.04
C ASN A 82 4.92 3.46 11.84
N ARG A 83 5.57 2.93 10.80
CA ARG A 83 6.97 3.25 10.49
C ARG A 83 7.11 4.59 9.78
N VAL A 84 6.15 4.95 8.93
CA VAL A 84 6.20 6.21 8.19
C VAL A 84 5.67 7.39 9.00
N SER A 85 4.97 7.13 10.10
CA SER A 85 4.32 8.15 10.90
C SER A 85 4.67 7.96 12.39
N HIS A 86 5.68 8.70 12.87
CA HIS A 86 6.02 8.74 14.29
C HIS A 86 5.28 9.89 14.95
N GLY A 87 4.02 9.63 15.34
CA GLY A 87 3.15 10.68 15.83
C GLY A 87 2.74 11.59 14.66
N TYR A 88 2.10 12.68 14.99
CA TYR A 88 1.51 13.57 13.98
C TYR A 88 2.46 14.67 13.50
N PHE A 89 3.63 14.81 14.10
CA PHE A 89 4.59 15.84 13.70
C PHE A 89 5.71 15.34 12.83
N SER A 90 6.16 14.12 13.02
CA SER A 90 7.38 13.68 12.37
C SER A 90 7.08 12.60 11.34
N VAL A 91 7.66 12.82 10.17
CA VAL A 91 7.59 11.93 9.03
C VAL A 91 9.01 11.62 8.63
N ASP A 92 9.34 10.34 8.48
CA ASP A 92 10.64 9.94 7.97
C ASP A 92 10.57 9.83 6.44
N ALA A 93 10.93 10.92 5.77
CA ALA A 93 10.87 10.99 4.30
C ALA A 93 11.75 9.93 3.65
N GLY A 94 12.88 9.58 4.26
CA GLY A 94 13.76 8.54 3.73
C GLY A 94 13.12 7.16 3.75
N VAL A 95 12.43 6.82 4.84
CA VAL A 95 11.70 5.56 4.96
C VAL A 95 10.57 5.49 3.94
N ILE A 96 9.82 6.58 3.78
CA ILE A 96 8.73 6.66 2.80
C ILE A 96 9.29 6.45 1.39
N TRP A 97 10.37 7.14 1.05
CA TRP A 97 10.98 7.06 -0.28
C TRP A 97 11.46 5.64 -0.58
N GLN A 98 12.13 4.98 0.37
CA GLN A 98 12.56 3.59 0.20
C GLN A 98 11.38 2.65 -0.04
N THR A 99 10.29 2.86 0.69
CA THR A 99 9.06 2.08 0.51
C THR A 99 8.52 2.28 -0.91
N ILE A 100 8.49 3.51 -1.40
CA ILE A 100 7.97 3.82 -2.73
C ILE A 100 8.82 3.18 -3.83
N VAL A 101 10.14 3.27 -3.73
CA VAL A 101 11.02 2.82 -4.82
C VAL A 101 11.35 1.34 -4.76
N ARG A 102 11.33 0.71 -3.58
CA ARG A 102 11.70 -0.69 -3.41
C ARG A 102 10.51 -1.62 -3.22
N ASP A 103 9.60 -1.27 -2.31
CA ASP A 103 8.55 -2.18 -1.87
C ASP A 103 7.32 -2.12 -2.76
N LEU A 104 6.88 -0.93 -3.16
CA LEU A 104 5.65 -0.78 -3.93
C LEU A 104 5.69 -1.46 -5.30
N PRO A 105 6.78 -1.44 -6.08
CA PRO A 105 6.80 -2.14 -7.37
C PRO A 105 6.58 -3.65 -7.24
N VAL A 106 7.18 -4.27 -6.23
CA VAL A 106 7.01 -5.71 -5.96
C VAL A 106 5.57 -5.98 -5.52
N LEU A 107 5.06 -5.18 -4.60
CA LEU A 107 3.70 -5.31 -4.09
C LEU A 107 2.68 -5.16 -5.22
N LYS A 108 2.88 -4.19 -6.09
CA LYS A 108 2.00 -3.97 -7.24
C LYS A 108 1.89 -5.23 -8.09
N GLN A 109 3.01 -5.87 -8.40
CA GLN A 109 3.01 -7.09 -9.19
C GLN A 109 2.27 -8.23 -8.48
N GLN A 110 2.50 -8.39 -7.19
CA GLN A 110 1.84 -9.43 -6.38
C GLN A 110 0.33 -9.23 -6.36
N ILE A 111 -0.12 -8.01 -6.06
CA ILE A 111 -1.55 -7.72 -5.95
C ILE A 111 -2.23 -7.79 -7.32
N ALA A 112 -1.60 -7.29 -8.37
CA ALA A 112 -2.16 -7.36 -9.72
C ALA A 112 -2.37 -8.80 -10.17
N ALA A 113 -1.39 -9.68 -9.88
CA ALA A 113 -1.49 -11.10 -10.23
C ALA A 113 -2.66 -11.77 -9.50
N ILE A 114 -2.82 -11.51 -8.20
CA ILE A 114 -3.92 -12.05 -7.41
C ILE A 114 -5.25 -11.50 -7.92
N ARG A 115 -5.30 -10.22 -8.24
CA ARG A 115 -6.51 -9.56 -8.71
C ARG A 115 -7.02 -10.19 -10.01
N GLU A 116 -6.11 -10.54 -10.93
CA GLU A 116 -6.48 -11.22 -12.18
C GLU A 116 -7.12 -12.57 -11.94
N GLN A 117 -6.70 -13.29 -10.90
CA GLN A 117 -7.21 -14.60 -10.53
C GLN A 117 -8.51 -14.55 -9.74
N THR A 118 -8.87 -13.37 -9.23
CA THR A 118 -10.04 -13.19 -8.36
C THR A 118 -11.19 -12.62 -9.18
N PRO A 119 -12.26 -13.38 -9.38
CA PRO A 119 -13.39 -12.95 -10.21
C PRO A 119 -14.18 -11.79 -9.61
#